data_946d8795ec36f5a5384c3ac712c597ea
#
_entry.id   946d8795ec36f5a5384c3ac712c597ea
#
_cell.length_a   1.000
_cell.length_b   1.000
_cell.length_c   1.000
_cell.angle_alpha   90.00
_cell.angle_beta   90.00
_cell.angle_gamma   90.00
#
_symmetry.space_group_name_H-M   'P 1'
#
loop_
_entity.id
_entity.type
_entity.pdbx_description
1 polymer ?
#
loop_
_entity_poly.entity_id
_entity_poly.type
_entity_poly.pdbx_seq_one_letter_code
_entity_poly.pdbx_strand_id
1 'polypeptide(L)'
;MKGAKKSGINVIPSRLSVLTKRINNQRGICMFCGQCERSCSVYACFSSSSSLVIPSLKGGLVDLYTDSMVRKVNTDNNGIATGVSFINKKNGKEYSIKSKVVVLGASSCSSARILLNSKSNEHPNGLGNSSGLIGKYLQDTVGTSKQIFVPELMNRNCLLYTSDAADDCWS
;
A
#
# COMPACT_ATOMS: atom_id res chain seq x y z
N MET A 1 17.32 -4.26 -24.65
CA MET A 1 18.70 -3.97 -24.18
C MET A 1 19.69 -3.67 -25.32
N LYS A 2 19.88 -4.53 -26.34
CA LYS A 2 20.83 -4.26 -27.43
C LYS A 2 20.53 -2.96 -28.20
N GLY A 3 19.23 -2.65 -28.47
CA GLY A 3 18.83 -1.41 -29.14
C GLY A 3 19.12 -0.16 -28.31
N ALA A 4 18.73 -0.16 -27.04
CA ALA A 4 18.98 0.97 -26.13
C ALA A 4 20.49 1.26 -25.99
N LYS A 5 21.30 0.21 -25.86
CA LYS A 5 22.74 0.36 -25.80
C LYS A 5 23.32 1.01 -27.08
N LYS A 6 22.78 0.68 -28.28
CA LYS A 6 23.17 1.33 -29.55
C LYS A 6 22.80 2.82 -29.56
N SER A 7 21.73 3.20 -28.85
CA SER A 7 21.27 4.60 -28.73
C SER A 7 21.92 5.35 -27.56
N GLY A 8 22.93 4.77 -26.90
CA GLY A 8 23.58 5.39 -25.75
C GLY A 8 22.76 5.39 -24.45
N ILE A 9 21.62 4.68 -24.42
CA ILE A 9 20.74 4.62 -23.24
C ILE A 9 21.20 3.47 -22.35
N ASN A 10 21.49 3.78 -21.10
CA ASN A 10 21.82 2.77 -20.09
C ASN A 10 20.54 2.22 -19.47
N VAL A 11 20.19 0.99 -19.83
CA VAL A 11 19.02 0.27 -19.28
C VAL A 11 19.46 -0.62 -18.14
N ILE A 12 18.81 -0.46 -17.01
CA ILE A 12 19.03 -1.27 -15.80
C ILE A 12 17.76 -2.08 -15.50
N PRO A 13 17.87 -3.30 -14.92
CA PRO A 13 16.71 -4.06 -14.50
C PRO A 13 15.92 -3.30 -13.44
N SER A 14 14.60 -3.19 -13.61
CA SER A 14 13.71 -2.70 -12.59
C SER A 14 13.55 -3.72 -11.46
N ARG A 15 13.30 -3.22 -10.24
CA ARG A 15 13.07 -4.07 -9.07
C ARG A 15 11.58 -4.31 -8.92
N LEU A 16 11.20 -5.58 -8.87
CA LEU A 16 9.84 -5.99 -8.61
C LEU A 16 9.79 -6.95 -7.42
N SER A 17 8.82 -6.76 -6.54
CA SER A 17 8.64 -7.61 -5.36
C SER A 17 7.99 -8.94 -5.72
N VAL A 18 8.71 -9.79 -6.43
CA VAL A 18 8.26 -11.12 -6.84
C VAL A 18 9.17 -12.23 -6.31
N LEU A 19 8.61 -13.39 -6.04
CA LEU A 19 9.38 -14.56 -5.62
C LEU A 19 10.01 -15.24 -6.84
N THR A 20 11.33 -15.25 -6.89
CA THR A 20 12.12 -16.00 -7.87
C THR A 20 12.57 -17.36 -7.34
N LYS A 21 12.42 -17.58 -6.04
CA LYS A 21 12.70 -18.87 -5.35
C LYS A 21 11.55 -19.21 -4.40
N ARG A 22 11.30 -20.49 -4.21
CA ARG A 22 10.29 -20.95 -3.25
C ARG A 22 10.75 -20.67 -1.82
N ILE A 23 9.92 -20.01 -1.03
CA ILE A 23 10.18 -19.71 0.39
C ILE A 23 9.23 -20.48 1.31
N ASN A 24 8.06 -20.90 0.83
CA ASN A 24 7.05 -21.68 1.55
C ASN A 24 6.11 -22.37 0.57
N ASN A 25 5.15 -23.15 1.09
CA ASN A 25 4.18 -23.88 0.28
C ASN A 25 2.93 -23.04 -0.08
N GLN A 26 2.80 -21.82 0.42
CA GLN A 26 1.62 -20.96 0.21
C GLN A 26 1.80 -20.04 -1.01
N ARG A 27 3.05 -19.73 -1.37
CA ARG A 27 3.38 -18.82 -2.46
C ARG A 27 4.27 -19.52 -3.49
N GLY A 28 3.84 -19.47 -4.73
CA GLY A 28 4.58 -20.03 -5.86
C GLY A 28 5.74 -19.14 -6.32
N ILE A 29 6.50 -19.65 -7.30
CA ILE A 29 7.56 -18.91 -7.98
C ILE A 29 6.95 -18.16 -9.16
N CYS A 30 7.47 -16.98 -9.47
CA CYS A 30 7.05 -16.20 -10.63
C CYS A 30 7.24 -17.00 -11.93
N MET A 31 6.17 -17.11 -12.71
CA MET A 31 6.17 -17.79 -14.01
C MET A 31 6.28 -16.82 -15.20
N PHE A 32 6.60 -15.55 -14.94
CA PHE A 32 6.81 -14.49 -15.92
C PHE A 32 5.61 -14.28 -16.89
N CYS A 33 4.39 -14.37 -16.38
CA CYS A 33 3.16 -14.25 -17.19
C CYS A 33 2.77 -12.81 -17.53
N GLY A 34 3.43 -11.79 -16.96
CA GLY A 34 3.11 -10.38 -17.20
C GLY A 34 1.80 -9.86 -16.60
N GLN A 35 1.13 -10.63 -15.73
CA GLN A 35 -0.21 -10.28 -15.20
C GLN A 35 -0.17 -9.79 -13.73
N CYS A 36 0.93 -9.19 -13.29
CA CYS A 36 1.12 -8.83 -11.88
C CYS A 36 0.06 -7.88 -11.34
N GLU A 37 -0.42 -6.93 -12.15
CA GLU A 37 -1.41 -5.94 -11.74
C GLU A 37 -2.84 -6.47 -11.74
N ARG A 38 -3.15 -7.43 -12.58
CA ARG A 38 -4.50 -7.98 -12.64
C ARG A 38 -4.77 -8.94 -11.49
N SER A 39 -3.91 -9.91 -11.30
CA SER A 39 -3.87 -10.83 -10.16
C SER A 39 -2.75 -11.83 -10.35
N CYS A 40 -1.99 -12.14 -9.32
CA CYS A 40 -0.97 -13.18 -9.39
C CYS A 40 -1.54 -14.52 -8.94
N SER A 41 -1.88 -15.41 -9.86
CA SER A 41 -2.51 -16.70 -9.57
C SER A 41 -1.68 -17.62 -8.67
N VAL A 42 -0.36 -17.44 -8.65
CA VAL A 42 0.56 -18.21 -7.79
C VAL A 42 1.05 -17.43 -6.56
N TYR A 43 0.53 -16.23 -6.33
CA TYR A 43 0.94 -15.35 -5.23
C TYR A 43 2.46 -15.06 -5.19
N ALA A 44 3.14 -15.14 -6.31
CA ALA A 44 4.56 -14.78 -6.40
C ALA A 44 4.77 -13.29 -6.20
N CYS A 45 3.91 -12.44 -6.80
CA CYS A 45 3.92 -11.01 -6.60
C CYS A 45 3.51 -10.67 -5.16
N PHE A 46 4.24 -9.76 -4.53
CA PHE A 46 3.91 -9.33 -3.17
C PHE A 46 2.61 -8.53 -3.17
N SER A 47 1.72 -8.89 -2.27
CA SER A 47 0.62 -8.05 -1.85
C SER A 47 0.45 -8.16 -0.35
N SER A 48 0.10 -7.07 0.32
CA SER A 48 -0.10 -7.06 1.78
C SER A 48 -1.19 -8.05 2.20
N SER A 49 -2.26 -8.19 1.43
CA SER A 49 -3.35 -9.12 1.71
C SER A 49 -2.88 -10.58 1.70
N SER A 50 -2.26 -11.04 0.61
CA SER A 50 -1.85 -12.44 0.46
C SER A 50 -0.59 -12.80 1.25
N SER A 51 0.32 -11.84 1.42
CA SER A 51 1.63 -12.11 2.03
C SER A 51 1.68 -11.85 3.53
N LEU A 52 0.81 -10.98 4.06
CA LEU A 52 0.82 -10.57 5.47
C LEU A 52 -0.54 -10.82 6.15
N VAL A 53 -1.63 -10.22 5.65
CA VAL A 53 -2.92 -10.21 6.37
C VAL A 53 -3.50 -11.62 6.49
N ILE A 54 -3.64 -12.34 5.38
CA ILE A 54 -4.23 -13.70 5.40
C ILE A 54 -3.42 -14.67 6.28
N PRO A 55 -2.08 -14.75 6.19
CA PRO A 55 -1.29 -15.57 7.10
C PRO A 55 -1.43 -15.18 8.57
N SER A 56 -1.47 -13.88 8.88
CA SER A 56 -1.62 -13.39 10.26
C SER A 56 -2.98 -13.72 10.86
N LEU A 57 -4.05 -13.62 10.07
CA LEU A 57 -5.39 -14.05 10.48
C LEU A 57 -5.44 -15.55 10.77
N LYS A 58 -4.81 -16.38 9.92
CA LYS A 58 -4.71 -17.83 10.15
C LYS A 58 -3.92 -18.18 11.41
N GLY A 59 -2.96 -17.32 11.78
CA GLY A 59 -2.19 -17.47 13.03
C GLY A 59 -2.94 -17.07 14.30
N GLY A 60 -4.14 -16.49 14.18
CA GLY A 60 -4.98 -16.09 15.34
C GLY A 60 -4.43 -14.93 16.16
N LEU A 61 -3.42 -14.21 15.65
CA LEU A 61 -2.78 -13.09 16.37
C LEU A 61 -3.30 -11.71 15.92
N VAL A 62 -4.20 -11.69 14.94
CA VAL A 62 -4.72 -10.46 14.31
C VAL A 62 -6.23 -10.55 14.18
N ASP A 63 -6.92 -9.50 14.59
CA ASP A 63 -8.34 -9.28 14.31
C ASP A 63 -8.49 -8.27 13.17
N LEU A 64 -9.31 -8.61 12.18
CA LEU A 64 -9.58 -7.75 11.03
C LEU A 64 -11.01 -7.23 11.07
N TYR A 65 -11.17 -5.94 11.20
CA TYR A 65 -12.47 -5.25 11.14
C TYR A 65 -12.64 -4.62 9.76
N THR A 66 -13.33 -5.31 8.86
CA THR A 66 -13.71 -4.78 7.53
C THR A 66 -14.87 -3.79 7.64
N ASP A 67 -15.12 -3.03 6.58
CA ASP A 67 -16.20 -2.02 6.53
C ASP A 67 -16.16 -1.01 7.68
N SER A 68 -14.99 -0.78 8.24
CA SER A 68 -14.76 0.05 9.42
C SER A 68 -13.95 1.28 9.05
N MET A 69 -14.61 2.44 9.03
CA MET A 69 -13.98 3.72 8.71
C MET A 69 -13.52 4.40 9.99
N VAL A 70 -12.22 4.42 10.25
CA VAL A 70 -11.65 5.13 11.41
C VAL A 70 -11.93 6.62 11.27
N ARG A 71 -12.55 7.18 12.31
CA ARG A 71 -12.92 8.60 12.39
C ARG A 71 -11.87 9.41 13.11
N LYS A 72 -11.44 8.94 14.30
CA LYS A 72 -10.49 9.65 15.15
C LYS A 72 -9.69 8.68 16.03
N VAL A 73 -8.55 9.15 16.50
CA VAL A 73 -7.80 8.57 17.62
C VAL A 73 -8.36 9.13 18.90
N ASN A 74 -8.63 8.27 19.88
CA ASN A 74 -9.07 8.68 21.21
C ASN A 74 -7.85 8.94 22.08
N THR A 75 -7.92 9.95 22.93
CA THR A 75 -6.86 10.32 23.88
C THR A 75 -7.41 10.37 25.29
N ASP A 76 -6.54 10.20 26.28
CA ASP A 76 -6.83 10.47 27.69
C ASP A 76 -6.69 11.98 28.02
N ASN A 77 -6.86 12.32 29.29
CA ASN A 77 -6.74 13.68 29.80
C ASN A 77 -5.30 14.24 29.75
N ASN A 78 -4.31 13.37 29.49
CA ASN A 78 -2.91 13.76 29.32
C ASN A 78 -2.54 13.88 27.83
N GLY A 79 -3.50 13.71 26.93
CA GLY A 79 -3.29 13.73 25.47
C GLY A 79 -2.66 12.46 24.90
N ILE A 80 -2.55 11.38 25.69
CA ILE A 80 -1.97 10.11 25.23
C ILE A 80 -3.03 9.28 24.51
N ALA A 81 -2.67 8.69 23.36
CA ALA A 81 -3.57 7.85 22.59
C ALA A 81 -3.98 6.59 23.37
N THR A 82 -5.28 6.31 23.42
CA THR A 82 -5.89 5.17 24.13
C THR A 82 -6.62 4.20 23.23
N GLY A 83 -6.75 4.52 21.94
CA GLY A 83 -7.45 3.70 20.96
C GLY A 83 -8.00 4.52 19.82
N VAL A 84 -9.00 3.95 19.13
CA VAL A 84 -9.64 4.59 17.96
C VAL A 84 -11.15 4.48 18.03
N SER A 85 -11.84 5.48 17.47
CA SER A 85 -13.27 5.38 17.15
C SER A 85 -13.45 5.22 15.63
N PHE A 86 -14.34 4.33 15.24
CA PHE A 86 -14.65 4.05 13.84
C PHE A 86 -16.15 3.89 13.60
N ILE A 87 -16.57 4.15 12.37
CA ILE A 87 -17.95 3.98 11.91
C ILE A 87 -18.01 2.70 11.08
N ASN A 88 -18.93 1.81 11.44
CA ASN A 88 -19.23 0.65 10.61
C ASN A 88 -20.10 1.10 9.44
N LYS A 89 -19.61 0.89 8.21
CA LYS A 89 -20.27 1.34 6.97
C LYS A 89 -21.61 0.66 6.71
N LYS A 90 -21.83 -0.55 7.23
CA LYS A 90 -23.06 -1.33 7.00
C LYS A 90 -24.24 -0.83 7.81
N ASN A 91 -23.99 -0.39 9.03
CA ASN A 91 -25.08 0.02 9.96
C ASN A 91 -25.00 1.49 10.40
N GLY A 92 -23.95 2.22 9.97
CA GLY A 92 -23.74 3.63 10.31
C GLY A 92 -23.42 3.91 11.79
N LYS A 93 -23.27 2.88 12.63
CA LYS A 93 -23.02 3.04 14.06
C LYS A 93 -21.53 3.27 14.35
N GLU A 94 -21.27 4.09 15.37
CA GLU A 94 -19.92 4.35 15.86
C GLU A 94 -19.54 3.32 16.95
N TYR A 95 -18.31 2.83 16.87
CA TYR A 95 -17.69 1.90 17.81
C TYR A 95 -16.33 2.42 18.22
N SER A 96 -15.78 1.90 19.33
CA SER A 96 -14.43 2.21 19.74
C SER A 96 -13.67 0.95 20.14
N ILE A 97 -12.36 0.96 19.86
CA ILE A 97 -11.43 -0.09 20.29
C ILE A 97 -10.32 0.58 21.10
N LYS A 98 -10.03 0.00 22.26
CA LYS A 98 -8.91 0.43 23.11
C LYS A 98 -7.64 -0.27 22.68
N SER A 99 -6.51 0.47 22.68
CA SER A 99 -5.20 -0.07 22.41
C SER A 99 -4.11 0.75 23.12
N LYS A 100 -2.97 0.12 23.38
CA LYS A 100 -1.79 0.79 23.96
C LYS A 100 -1.02 1.60 22.91
N VAL A 101 -1.12 1.21 21.64
CA VAL A 101 -0.45 1.85 20.51
C VAL A 101 -1.42 1.95 19.35
N VAL A 102 -1.43 3.09 18.67
CA VAL A 102 -2.19 3.32 17.43
C VAL A 102 -1.22 3.60 16.31
N VAL A 103 -1.29 2.80 15.24
CA VAL A 103 -0.48 3.02 14.03
C VAL A 103 -1.41 3.47 12.90
N LEU A 104 -1.15 4.66 12.35
CA LEU A 104 -1.91 5.21 11.23
C LEU A 104 -1.24 4.86 9.90
N GLY A 105 -1.80 3.88 9.20
CA GLY A 105 -1.38 3.47 7.85
C GLY A 105 -2.43 3.78 6.78
N ALA A 106 -3.21 4.85 6.94
CA ALA A 106 -4.38 5.16 6.12
C ALA A 106 -4.08 6.06 4.91
N SER A 107 -2.87 6.04 4.38
CA SER A 107 -2.33 6.97 3.38
C SER A 107 -2.20 8.42 3.92
N SER A 108 -1.49 9.28 3.20
CA SER A 108 -1.19 10.65 3.65
C SER A 108 -2.45 11.48 3.91
N CYS A 109 -3.36 11.55 2.96
CA CYS A 109 -4.59 12.36 3.10
C CYS A 109 -5.52 11.83 4.19
N SER A 110 -5.75 10.52 4.25
CA SER A 110 -6.66 9.92 5.24
C SER A 110 -6.07 9.95 6.65
N SER A 111 -4.75 9.76 6.81
CA SER A 111 -4.08 9.90 8.10
C SER A 111 -4.16 11.35 8.61
N ALA A 112 -3.92 12.35 7.75
CA ALA A 112 -4.09 13.75 8.10
C ALA A 112 -5.54 14.06 8.52
N ARG A 113 -6.54 13.54 7.80
CA ARG A 113 -7.95 13.69 8.16
C ARG A 113 -8.27 13.08 9.53
N ILE A 114 -7.77 11.89 9.83
CA ILE A 114 -7.97 11.25 11.12
C ILE A 114 -7.35 12.09 12.23
N LEU A 115 -6.13 12.57 12.06
CA LEU A 115 -5.47 13.43 13.05
C LEU A 115 -6.20 14.75 13.28
N LEU A 116 -6.64 15.43 12.22
CA LEU A 116 -7.43 16.67 12.33
C LEU A 116 -8.79 16.46 13.00
N ASN A 117 -9.40 15.30 12.83
CA ASN A 117 -10.64 14.93 13.51
C ASN A 117 -10.44 14.50 14.97
N SER A 118 -9.20 14.19 15.37
CA SER A 118 -8.86 13.74 16.73
C SER A 118 -8.65 14.93 17.66
N LYS A 119 -9.70 15.72 17.84
CA LYS A 119 -9.70 16.89 18.73
C LYS A 119 -10.00 16.47 20.17
N SER A 120 -9.31 17.10 21.13
CA SER A 120 -9.52 17.01 22.57
C SER A 120 -9.17 18.34 23.21
N ASN A 121 -9.33 18.45 24.52
CA ASN A 121 -8.90 19.66 25.27
C ASN A 121 -7.41 19.91 25.10
N GLU A 122 -6.59 18.85 25.14
CA GLU A 122 -5.15 18.91 24.97
C GLU A 122 -4.72 19.12 23.51
N HIS A 123 -5.59 18.77 22.57
CA HIS A 123 -5.35 18.86 21.12
C HIS A 123 -6.48 19.58 20.39
N PRO A 124 -6.76 20.87 20.67
CA PRO A 124 -7.92 21.57 20.12
C PRO A 124 -7.90 21.70 18.58
N ASN A 125 -6.71 21.72 17.98
CA ASN A 125 -6.50 21.81 16.53
C ASN A 125 -6.30 20.45 15.84
N GLY A 126 -6.51 19.35 16.57
CA GLY A 126 -6.24 17.99 16.12
C GLY A 126 -4.96 17.40 16.71
N LEU A 127 -4.95 16.08 16.84
CA LEU A 127 -3.84 15.34 17.43
C LEU A 127 -2.54 15.54 16.62
N GLY A 128 -1.46 15.94 17.30
CA GLY A 128 -0.16 16.21 16.69
C GLY A 128 -0.10 17.49 15.84
N ASN A 129 -1.12 18.35 15.87
CA ASN A 129 -1.23 19.55 15.03
C ASN A 129 -0.93 20.86 15.79
N SER A 130 -0.01 20.86 16.72
CA SER A 130 0.43 22.07 17.45
C SER A 130 1.03 23.13 16.52
N SER A 131 1.72 22.69 15.46
CA SER A 131 2.31 23.57 14.45
C SER A 131 1.29 24.08 13.40
N GLY A 132 0.07 23.53 13.34
CA GLY A 132 -0.92 23.84 12.32
C GLY A 132 -0.55 23.36 10.90
N LEU A 133 0.41 22.44 10.75
CA LEU A 133 0.93 21.99 9.45
C LEU A 133 0.28 20.69 8.94
N ILE A 134 -0.45 19.96 9.78
CA ILE A 134 -1.12 18.73 9.34
C ILE A 134 -2.14 19.05 8.25
N GLY A 135 -2.06 18.32 7.14
CA GLY A 135 -2.91 18.50 5.96
C GLY A 135 -2.49 19.64 5.02
N LYS A 136 -1.33 20.25 5.28
CA LYS A 136 -0.73 21.27 4.40
C LYS A 136 0.51 20.72 3.71
N TYR A 137 0.93 21.42 2.64
CA TYR A 137 2.17 21.13 1.89
C TYR A 137 2.24 19.69 1.36
N LEU A 138 1.11 19.21 0.83
CA LEU A 138 1.10 17.92 0.14
C LEU A 138 2.07 17.97 -1.04
N GLN A 139 3.00 17.02 -1.07
CA GLN A 139 3.96 16.83 -2.15
C GLN A 139 3.83 15.41 -2.68
N ASP A 140 4.04 15.25 -3.96
CA ASP A 140 4.08 13.96 -4.63
C ASP A 140 5.25 13.90 -5.60
N THR A 141 5.64 12.70 -5.99
CA THR A 141 6.68 12.49 -6.99
C THR A 141 6.13 12.84 -8.36
N VAL A 142 6.79 13.77 -9.06
CA VAL A 142 6.46 14.08 -10.44
C VAL A 142 7.23 13.15 -11.36
N GLY A 143 6.51 12.38 -12.15
CA GLY A 143 7.07 11.48 -13.15
C GLY A 143 6.35 11.63 -14.49
N THR A 144 7.03 11.28 -15.58
CA THR A 144 6.42 11.13 -16.90
C THR A 144 6.60 9.69 -17.35
N SER A 145 5.53 9.08 -17.83
CA SER A 145 5.57 7.79 -18.51
C SER A 145 5.13 7.95 -19.95
N LYS A 146 5.70 7.15 -20.84
CA LYS A 146 5.26 7.05 -22.23
C LYS A 146 4.95 5.60 -22.52
N GLN A 147 3.75 5.33 -22.99
CA GLN A 147 3.35 4.02 -23.49
C GLN A 147 3.64 3.97 -25.00
N ILE A 148 4.32 2.91 -25.42
CA ILE A 148 4.62 2.65 -26.82
C ILE A 148 3.98 1.32 -27.19
N PHE A 149 3.11 1.34 -28.18
CA PHE A 149 2.52 0.14 -28.72
C PHE A 149 3.46 -0.46 -29.78
N VAL A 150 3.91 -1.70 -29.55
CA VAL A 150 4.78 -2.45 -30.47
C VAL A 150 4.07 -3.75 -30.83
N PRO A 151 3.37 -3.81 -32.00
CA PRO A 151 2.56 -4.96 -32.38
C PRO A 151 3.32 -6.29 -32.40
N GLU A 152 4.60 -6.27 -32.78
CA GLU A 152 5.48 -7.44 -32.89
C GLU A 152 5.79 -8.07 -31.53
N LEU A 153 5.56 -7.33 -30.44
CA LEU A 153 5.77 -7.81 -29.06
C LEU A 153 4.48 -8.31 -28.40
N MET A 154 3.35 -8.14 -29.06
CA MET A 154 2.07 -8.67 -28.57
C MET A 154 2.14 -10.20 -28.47
N ASN A 155 1.60 -10.74 -27.39
CA ASN A 155 1.57 -12.19 -27.10
C ASN A 155 2.94 -12.85 -26.84
N ARG A 156 4.00 -12.10 -26.65
CA ARG A 156 5.23 -12.65 -26.11
C ARG A 156 5.11 -12.83 -24.61
N ASN A 157 5.62 -13.96 -24.09
CA ASN A 157 5.80 -14.11 -22.65
C ASN A 157 6.64 -12.94 -22.15
N CYS A 158 6.25 -12.36 -21.02
CA CYS A 158 7.00 -11.27 -20.40
C CYS A 158 8.37 -11.78 -19.90
N LEU A 159 9.31 -11.95 -20.81
CA LEU A 159 10.71 -12.26 -20.49
C LEU A 159 11.48 -11.01 -20.01
N LEU A 160 10.80 -9.88 -19.96
CA LEU A 160 11.38 -8.56 -19.75
C LEU A 160 11.52 -8.19 -18.27
N TYR A 161 11.11 -9.04 -17.34
CA TYR A 161 11.42 -8.84 -15.92
C TYR A 161 12.93 -8.80 -15.60
N THR A 162 13.78 -9.15 -16.57
CA THR A 162 15.23 -9.00 -16.45
C THR A 162 15.75 -7.68 -17.02
N SER A 163 14.87 -6.90 -17.66
CA SER A 163 15.27 -5.64 -18.30
C SER A 163 14.08 -4.68 -18.31
N ASP A 164 13.96 -3.83 -17.30
CA ASP A 164 13.17 -2.60 -17.31
C ASP A 164 11.69 -2.70 -17.74
N ALA A 165 11.12 -3.86 -17.60
CA ALA A 165 9.74 -4.14 -18.01
C ALA A 165 8.73 -3.95 -16.91
N ALA A 166 9.09 -3.34 -15.80
CA ALA A 166 8.09 -2.91 -14.83
C ALA A 166 7.15 -1.86 -15.45
N ASP A 167 7.67 -1.09 -16.41
CA ASP A 167 6.90 -0.08 -17.13
C ASP A 167 6.09 -0.69 -18.30
N ASP A 168 6.53 -1.81 -18.88
CA ASP A 168 5.85 -2.46 -20.00
C ASP A 168 4.68 -3.37 -19.57
N CYS A 169 4.57 -3.70 -18.30
CA CYS A 169 3.44 -4.47 -17.76
C CYS A 169 2.24 -3.59 -17.37
N TRP A 170 2.32 -2.29 -17.60
CA TRP A 170 1.28 -1.30 -17.31
C TRP A 170 0.34 -1.03 -18.49
N SER A 171 0.46 -1.76 -19.58
CA SER A 171 -0.43 -1.63 -20.76
C SER A 171 -1.47 -2.74 -20.83
#